data_3f9285c83aad1c0a4a12fe24ef68e276
#
_entry.id   3f9285c83aad1c0a4a12fe24ef68e276
#
_cell.length_a   1.000
_cell.length_b   1.000
_cell.length_c   1.000
_cell.angle_alpha   90.00
_cell.angle_beta   90.00
_cell.angle_gamma   90.00
#
_symmetry.space_group_name_H-M   'P 1'
#
loop_
_entity.id
_entity.type
_entity.pdbx_description
1 polymer ?
#
loop_
_entity_poly.entity_id
_entity_poly.type
_entity_poly.pdbx_seq_one_letter_code
_entity_poly.pdbx_strand_id
1 'polypeptide(L)'
;MNRTDGGTLGGIIGLEEWNMSDTVTFDAESRALVGKGAARAARRNGRVPAVIYGANKDPEPITIDPAQLRAARMQPGFFATLFDVAVEGGNQKVLCRDLQLHPVTDQPMHADFLRVTDSTRINVEIPVVFENEDEAPGLKGGGVLNVVRHVVEVMCRAGAIPNDIVVDLTGLDIGDSVHIASITLPDGVKPTIDRDFTIATIAAPTVAVVEDDEAEGEDEDGEGAESEGGDDSEGGEDDS
;
A
#
# COMPACT_ATOMS: atom_id res chain seq x y z
N MET A 1 3.43 -48.22 39.87
CA MET A 1 3.96 -48.62 38.56
C MET A 1 2.78 -48.50 37.58
N ASN A 2 2.74 -47.45 36.81
CA ASN A 2 2.24 -47.42 35.45
C ASN A 2 2.49 -46.02 34.90
N ARG A 3 3.47 -45.94 34.02
CA ARG A 3 3.71 -44.80 33.13
C ARG A 3 2.72 -44.90 31.97
N THR A 4 2.04 -43.82 31.64
CA THR A 4 1.47 -43.60 30.32
C THR A 4 2.01 -42.28 29.79
N ASP A 5 2.98 -42.44 28.87
CA ASP A 5 3.40 -41.39 27.95
C ASP A 5 2.22 -40.99 27.09
N GLY A 6 1.90 -39.69 27.08
CA GLY A 6 0.97 -39.05 26.17
C GLY A 6 1.69 -37.92 25.47
N GLY A 7 2.24 -38.22 24.28
CA GLY A 7 2.84 -37.22 23.40
C GLY A 7 1.82 -36.18 22.99
N THR A 8 2.07 -34.92 23.31
CA THR A 8 1.30 -33.78 22.86
C THR A 8 1.83 -33.37 21.49
N LEU A 9 1.07 -33.71 20.48
CA LEU A 9 1.22 -33.22 19.10
C LEU A 9 1.03 -31.68 19.08
N GLY A 10 1.97 -31.07 18.39
CA GLY A 10 2.05 -29.61 18.21
C GLY A 10 0.73 -28.98 17.80
N GLY A 11 0.32 -28.01 18.62
CA GLY A 11 -0.77 -27.11 18.31
C GLY A 11 -0.43 -26.27 17.08
N ILE A 12 -1.26 -26.42 16.09
CA ILE A 12 -1.42 -25.48 14.98
C ILE A 12 -1.73 -24.15 15.65
N ILE A 13 -0.85 -23.18 15.48
CA ILE A 13 -1.10 -21.79 15.91
C ILE A 13 -2.33 -21.35 15.13
N GLY A 14 -3.46 -21.30 15.82
CA GLY A 14 -4.70 -20.75 15.26
C GLY A 14 -4.43 -19.34 14.77
N LEU A 15 -4.95 -19.06 13.60
CA LEU A 15 -5.23 -17.69 13.14
C LEU A 15 -6.27 -17.15 14.14
N GLU A 16 -5.78 -16.65 15.28
CA GLU A 16 -6.63 -15.89 16.19
C GLU A 16 -7.02 -14.62 15.45
N GLU A 17 -8.33 -14.44 15.31
CA GLU A 17 -8.95 -13.22 14.86
C GLU A 17 -8.33 -12.05 15.65
N TRP A 18 -7.49 -11.28 14.99
CA TRP A 18 -6.97 -10.04 15.54
C TRP A 18 -8.15 -9.10 15.75
N ASN A 19 -8.63 -9.05 16.98
CA ASN A 19 -9.53 -7.98 17.40
C ASN A 19 -8.76 -6.66 17.26
N MET A 20 -9.16 -5.84 16.30
CA MET A 20 -8.57 -4.52 15.95
C MET A 20 -8.69 -3.46 17.06
N SER A 21 -8.95 -3.88 18.30
CA SER A 21 -8.89 -3.03 19.50
C SER A 21 -7.51 -3.00 20.17
N ASP A 22 -6.55 -3.81 19.69
CA ASP A 22 -5.20 -3.81 20.24
C ASP A 22 -4.38 -2.69 19.60
N THR A 23 -4.30 -1.57 20.31
CA THR A 23 -3.41 -0.46 19.96
C THR A 23 -1.97 -0.96 19.97
N VAL A 24 -1.32 -0.94 18.80
CA VAL A 24 0.10 -1.36 18.69
C VAL A 24 0.97 -0.36 19.43
N THR A 25 1.78 -0.86 20.37
CA THR A 25 2.69 -0.02 21.18
C THR A 25 4.09 -0.06 20.60
N PHE A 26 4.71 1.10 20.41
CA PHE A 26 6.12 1.25 20.05
C PHE A 26 6.95 1.66 21.26
N ASP A 27 8.04 0.93 21.50
CA ASP A 27 9.04 1.33 22.49
C ASP A 27 9.98 2.36 21.88
N ALA A 28 9.97 3.57 22.41
CA ALA A 28 10.74 4.68 21.93
C ALA A 28 11.67 5.26 22.99
N GLU A 29 12.87 5.60 22.58
CA GLU A 29 13.86 6.29 23.41
C GLU A 29 13.93 7.77 23.01
N SER A 30 13.89 8.66 23.96
CA SER A 30 14.06 10.10 23.73
C SER A 30 15.49 10.41 23.28
N ARG A 31 15.66 11.35 22.35
CA ARG A 31 16.97 11.81 21.88
C ARG A 31 17.15 13.29 22.17
N ALA A 32 18.24 13.64 22.88
CA ALA A 32 18.60 15.04 23.13
C ALA A 32 19.20 15.74 21.90
N LEU A 33 19.85 14.98 21.00
CA LEU A 33 20.54 15.54 19.84
C LEU A 33 19.67 15.41 18.57
N VAL A 34 19.47 16.54 17.90
CA VAL A 34 18.75 16.65 16.62
C VAL A 34 19.72 16.98 15.47
N GLY A 35 19.26 16.79 14.25
CA GLY A 35 19.98 17.12 13.02
C GLY A 35 20.60 15.94 12.31
N LYS A 36 21.24 16.22 11.15
CA LYS A 36 21.74 15.23 10.18
C LYS A 36 22.75 14.24 10.80
N GLY A 37 23.65 14.72 11.64
CA GLY A 37 24.68 13.89 12.29
C GLY A 37 24.07 12.91 13.28
N ALA A 38 23.17 13.38 14.14
CA ALA A 38 22.47 12.57 15.13
C ALA A 38 21.56 11.52 14.50
N ALA A 39 20.82 11.87 13.43
CA ALA A 39 20.01 10.92 12.68
C ALA A 39 20.85 9.82 12.01
N ARG A 40 22.01 10.15 11.46
CA ARG A 40 22.96 9.17 10.92
C ARG A 40 23.55 8.26 12.00
N ALA A 41 23.84 8.80 13.20
CA ALA A 41 24.33 8.03 14.31
C ALA A 41 23.26 7.02 14.80
N ALA A 42 22.00 7.44 14.95
CA ALA A 42 20.90 6.56 15.31
C ALA A 42 20.76 5.37 14.33
N ARG A 43 20.80 5.65 13.02
CA ARG A 43 20.73 4.59 12.00
C ARG A 43 21.94 3.64 12.01
N ARG A 44 23.15 4.13 12.32
CA ARG A 44 24.33 3.25 12.49
C ARG A 44 24.20 2.35 13.71
N ASN A 45 23.49 2.80 14.72
CA ASN A 45 23.20 2.02 15.93
C ASN A 45 21.97 1.09 15.74
N GLY A 46 21.47 0.95 14.50
CA GLY A 46 20.34 0.09 14.19
C GLY A 46 18.97 0.62 14.65
N ARG A 47 18.85 1.94 14.95
CA ARG A 47 17.60 2.57 15.39
C ARG A 47 17.08 3.52 14.32
N VAL A 48 15.76 3.65 14.21
CA VAL A 48 15.11 4.58 13.28
C VAL A 48 14.84 5.89 14.01
N PRO A 49 15.42 7.02 13.54
CA PRO A 49 15.06 8.32 14.06
C PRO A 49 13.62 8.67 13.68
N ALA A 50 12.88 9.19 14.65
CA ALA A 50 11.51 9.65 14.45
C ALA A 50 11.26 10.96 15.21
N VAL A 51 10.14 11.62 14.91
CA VAL A 51 9.71 12.84 15.57
C VAL A 51 8.23 12.75 15.89
N ILE A 52 7.86 13.09 17.13
CA ILE A 52 6.47 13.24 17.54
C ILE A 52 6.16 14.73 17.63
N TYR A 53 5.15 15.22 16.92
CA TYR A 53 4.74 16.62 16.93
C TYR A 53 3.21 16.76 17.02
N GLY A 54 2.74 17.96 17.23
CA GLY A 54 1.30 18.27 17.30
C GLY A 54 0.79 18.48 18.74
N ALA A 55 -0.54 18.65 18.88
CA ALA A 55 -1.23 18.95 20.13
C ALA A 55 -0.69 20.22 20.85
N ASN A 56 -0.19 21.21 20.11
CA ASN A 56 0.42 22.45 20.64
C ASN A 56 1.57 22.22 21.65
N LYS A 57 2.26 21.09 21.54
CA LYS A 57 3.47 20.76 22.31
C LYS A 57 4.69 20.82 21.42
N ASP A 58 5.84 21.05 22.00
CA ASP A 58 7.11 21.03 21.27
C ASP A 58 7.36 19.67 20.59
N PRO A 59 8.01 19.67 19.42
CA PRO A 59 8.42 18.44 18.75
C PRO A 59 9.38 17.63 19.63
N GLU A 60 9.10 16.37 19.80
CA GLU A 60 9.88 15.43 20.59
C GLU A 60 10.63 14.46 19.68
N PRO A 61 11.96 14.59 19.56
CA PRO A 61 12.76 13.67 18.78
C PRO A 61 12.96 12.35 19.53
N ILE A 62 12.67 11.24 18.87
CA ILE A 62 12.75 9.88 19.44
C ILE A 62 13.53 8.94 18.51
N THR A 63 13.81 7.75 18.99
CA THR A 63 14.27 6.60 18.18
C THR A 63 13.42 5.39 18.45
N ILE A 64 13.13 4.63 17.42
CA ILE A 64 12.27 3.43 17.46
C ILE A 64 13.03 2.24 16.86
N ASP A 65 12.67 1.03 17.27
CA ASP A 65 13.19 -0.19 16.68
C ASP A 65 12.65 -0.39 15.24
N PRO A 66 13.52 -0.56 14.23
CA PRO A 66 13.09 -0.83 12.86
C PRO A 66 12.23 -2.09 12.71
N ALA A 67 12.38 -3.09 13.58
CA ALA A 67 11.59 -4.31 13.52
C ALA A 67 10.11 -4.04 13.84
N GLN A 68 9.84 -3.22 14.87
CA GLN A 68 8.49 -2.83 15.26
C GLN A 68 7.80 -2.04 14.13
N LEU A 69 8.51 -1.07 13.52
CA LEU A 69 7.97 -0.27 12.42
C LEU A 69 7.69 -1.13 11.17
N ARG A 70 8.55 -2.10 10.87
CA ARG A 70 8.31 -3.02 9.74
C ARG A 70 7.12 -3.92 9.97
N ALA A 71 6.99 -4.48 11.17
CA ALA A 71 5.85 -5.34 11.53
C ALA A 71 4.52 -4.57 11.43
N ALA A 72 4.49 -3.35 11.97
CA ALA A 72 3.31 -2.49 11.90
C ALA A 72 2.95 -2.10 10.46
N ARG A 73 3.96 -1.77 9.63
CA ARG A 73 3.74 -1.38 8.22
C ARG A 73 3.17 -2.51 7.37
N MET A 74 3.44 -3.78 7.71
CA MET A 74 2.88 -4.93 6.99
C MET A 74 1.36 -5.07 7.16
N GLN A 75 0.79 -4.40 8.15
CA GLN A 75 -0.65 -4.39 8.36
C GLN A 75 -1.31 -3.40 7.40
N PRO A 76 -2.46 -3.76 6.80
CA PRO A 76 -3.25 -2.82 6.02
C PRO A 76 -3.68 -1.64 6.89
N GLY A 77 -3.78 -0.44 6.31
CA GLY A 77 -4.22 0.74 7.05
C GLY A 77 -3.20 1.31 8.04
N PHE A 78 -1.89 1.05 7.89
CA PHE A 78 -0.85 1.57 8.76
C PHE A 78 -0.96 3.10 9.00
N PHE A 79 -1.25 3.88 7.97
CA PHE A 79 -1.42 5.34 8.07
C PHE A 79 -2.77 5.76 8.64
N ALA A 80 -3.71 4.85 8.80
CA ALA A 80 -5.01 5.06 9.44
C ALA A 80 -5.06 4.51 10.88
N THR A 81 -4.04 3.77 11.31
CA THR A 81 -3.99 3.14 12.62
C THR A 81 -3.40 4.08 13.68
N LEU A 82 -4.03 4.11 14.86
CA LEU A 82 -3.49 4.79 16.03
C LEU A 82 -2.48 3.90 16.74
N PHE A 83 -1.36 4.49 17.09
CA PHE A 83 -0.28 3.83 17.81
C PHE A 83 -0.09 4.47 19.19
N ASP A 84 0.30 3.67 20.17
CA ASP A 84 0.79 4.17 21.45
C ASP A 84 2.32 4.15 21.44
N VAL A 85 2.94 5.30 21.58
CA VAL A 85 4.40 5.39 21.70
C VAL A 85 4.76 5.55 23.16
N ALA A 86 5.45 4.55 23.70
CA ALA A 86 6.00 4.56 25.04
C ALA A 86 7.34 5.32 25.04
N VAL A 87 7.35 6.51 25.62
CA VAL A 87 8.54 7.33 25.82
C VAL A 87 8.79 7.46 27.32
N GLU A 88 10.00 7.80 27.75
CA GLU A 88 10.37 8.00 29.16
C GLU A 88 9.42 8.92 29.97
N GLY A 89 8.59 9.74 29.29
CA GLY A 89 7.58 10.61 29.87
C GLY A 89 6.16 10.06 29.93
N GLY A 90 5.92 8.83 29.49
CA GLY A 90 4.60 8.17 29.41
C GLY A 90 4.16 7.82 28.00
N ASN A 91 3.03 7.16 27.90
CA ASN A 91 2.46 6.75 26.62
C ASN A 91 1.78 7.92 25.90
N GLN A 92 2.03 8.05 24.62
CA GLN A 92 1.42 9.08 23.76
C GLN A 92 0.70 8.43 22.59
N LYS A 93 -0.57 8.77 22.41
CA LYS A 93 -1.34 8.34 21.23
C LYS A 93 -0.91 9.15 20.02
N VAL A 94 -0.48 8.46 18.97
CA VAL A 94 0.04 9.07 17.76
C VAL A 94 -0.51 8.40 16.51
N LEU A 95 -0.53 9.14 15.41
CA LEU A 95 -0.78 8.64 14.07
C LEU A 95 0.50 8.78 13.25
N CYS A 96 0.88 7.77 12.49
CA CYS A 96 1.98 7.88 11.55
C CYS A 96 1.55 8.76 10.37
N ARG A 97 2.28 9.85 10.14
CA ARG A 97 1.99 10.79 9.05
C ARG A 97 2.85 10.53 7.82
N ASP A 98 4.12 10.20 8.05
CA ASP A 98 5.07 9.86 6.99
C ASP A 98 6.04 8.78 7.46
N LEU A 99 6.39 7.89 6.57
CA LEU A 99 7.38 6.84 6.79
C LEU A 99 8.33 6.78 5.59
N GLN A 100 9.53 7.30 5.77
CA GLN A 100 10.56 7.25 4.75
C GLN A 100 11.26 5.90 4.76
N LEU A 101 11.32 5.28 3.59
CA LEU A 101 11.96 4.00 3.38
C LEU A 101 13.22 4.16 2.53
N HIS A 102 14.14 3.24 2.70
CA HIS A 102 15.31 3.15 1.84
C HIS A 102 14.90 2.55 0.48
N PRO A 103 15.21 3.20 -0.67
CA PRO A 103 14.66 2.83 -1.98
C PRO A 103 15.05 1.44 -2.49
N VAL A 104 16.07 0.82 -1.92
CA VAL A 104 16.58 -0.50 -2.35
C VAL A 104 16.29 -1.58 -1.33
N THR A 105 16.35 -1.26 -0.03
CA THR A 105 16.25 -2.27 1.05
C THR A 105 14.92 -2.23 1.79
N ASP A 106 14.03 -1.27 1.46
CA ASP A 106 12.74 -1.00 2.13
C ASP A 106 12.84 -0.84 3.66
N GLN A 107 14.04 -0.60 4.16
CA GLN A 107 14.23 -0.36 5.59
C GLN A 107 13.72 1.03 5.99
N PRO A 108 13.01 1.14 7.12
CA PRO A 108 12.57 2.44 7.63
C PRO A 108 13.78 3.33 7.95
N MET A 109 13.78 4.55 7.40
CA MET A 109 14.83 5.54 7.60
C MET A 109 14.42 6.69 8.50
N HIS A 110 13.16 7.07 8.47
CA HIS A 110 12.56 8.13 9.28
C HIS A 110 11.07 7.88 9.44
N ALA A 111 10.51 8.24 10.59
CA ALA A 111 9.08 8.21 10.82
C ALA A 111 8.61 9.51 11.48
N ASP A 112 7.50 10.05 10.97
CA ASP A 112 6.86 11.25 11.46
C ASP A 112 5.52 10.90 12.11
N PHE A 113 5.39 11.24 13.39
CA PHE A 113 4.21 10.95 14.19
C PHE A 113 3.49 12.22 14.59
N LEU A 114 2.20 12.25 14.35
CA LEU A 114 1.31 13.31 14.81
C LEU A 114 0.64 12.89 16.11
N ARG A 115 0.80 13.70 17.19
CA ARG A 115 0.03 13.51 18.44
C ARG A 115 -1.44 13.77 18.16
N VAL A 116 -2.28 12.84 18.56
CA VAL A 116 -3.73 12.96 18.36
C VAL A 116 -4.48 12.79 19.67
N THR A 117 -5.61 13.46 19.75
CA THR A 117 -6.63 13.24 20.75
C THR A 117 -7.89 12.77 20.06
N ASP A 118 -8.76 12.05 20.75
CA ASP A 118 -9.96 11.45 20.16
C ASP A 118 -10.87 12.47 19.42
N SER A 119 -10.78 13.75 19.79
CA SER A 119 -11.55 14.85 19.18
C SER A 119 -10.84 15.51 17.99
N THR A 120 -9.56 15.20 17.76
CA THR A 120 -8.78 15.83 16.69
C THR A 120 -9.32 15.39 15.32
N ARG A 121 -9.56 16.36 14.43
CA ARG A 121 -9.88 16.08 13.03
C ARG A 121 -8.59 15.89 12.27
N ILE A 122 -8.53 14.81 11.53
CA ILE A 122 -7.35 14.42 10.75
C ILE A 122 -7.76 13.96 9.36
N ASN A 123 -6.86 14.12 8.41
CA ASN A 123 -6.97 13.49 7.11
C ASN A 123 -6.15 12.21 7.16
N VAL A 124 -6.75 11.09 6.80
CA VAL A 124 -6.11 9.78 6.78
C VAL A 124 -6.39 9.07 5.48
N GLU A 125 -5.46 8.25 5.04
CA GLU A 125 -5.59 7.36 3.90
C GLU A 125 -6.10 6.01 4.37
N ILE A 126 -7.33 5.65 3.97
CA ILE A 126 -7.97 4.40 4.36
C ILE A 126 -7.92 3.44 3.18
N PRO A 127 -7.51 2.19 3.40
CA PRO A 127 -7.52 1.18 2.35
C PRO A 127 -8.94 0.84 1.92
N VAL A 128 -9.09 0.50 0.64
CA VAL A 128 -10.34 0.02 0.06
C VAL A 128 -10.28 -1.49 0.00
N VAL A 129 -11.33 -2.15 0.51
CA VAL A 129 -11.50 -3.60 0.44
C VAL A 129 -12.71 -3.90 -0.45
N PHE A 130 -12.54 -4.80 -1.39
CA PHE A 130 -13.61 -5.24 -2.29
C PHE A 130 -14.23 -6.51 -1.75
N GLU A 131 -15.56 -6.53 -1.69
CA GLU A 131 -16.32 -7.70 -1.26
C GLU A 131 -17.24 -8.19 -2.38
N ASN A 132 -17.66 -9.45 -2.28
CA ASN A 132 -18.60 -10.09 -3.22
C ASN A 132 -18.09 -10.16 -4.67
N GLU A 133 -16.77 -10.32 -4.85
CA GLU A 133 -16.19 -10.52 -6.19
C GLU A 133 -16.83 -11.70 -6.92
N ASP A 134 -17.15 -12.77 -6.18
CA ASP A 134 -17.83 -13.96 -6.69
C ASP A 134 -19.29 -13.70 -7.12
N GLU A 135 -19.92 -12.60 -6.69
CA GLU A 135 -21.28 -12.26 -7.03
C GLU A 135 -21.41 -11.23 -8.16
N ALA A 136 -20.27 -10.72 -8.65
CA ALA A 136 -20.20 -9.81 -9.79
C ALA A 136 -20.34 -10.57 -11.12
N PRO A 137 -21.41 -10.37 -11.90
CA PRO A 137 -21.58 -11.03 -13.19
C PRO A 137 -20.49 -10.67 -14.19
N GLY A 138 -19.98 -9.45 -14.12
CA GLY A 138 -18.87 -9.01 -14.97
C GLY A 138 -17.57 -9.79 -14.74
N LEU A 139 -17.24 -10.12 -13.47
CA LEU A 139 -16.06 -10.94 -13.15
C LEU A 139 -16.28 -12.40 -13.54
N LYS A 140 -17.47 -12.94 -13.31
CA LYS A 140 -17.85 -14.29 -13.79
C LYS A 140 -17.79 -14.41 -15.32
N GLY A 141 -18.10 -13.34 -16.02
CA GLY A 141 -18.02 -13.26 -17.48
C GLY A 141 -16.60 -13.15 -18.04
N GLY A 142 -15.57 -13.25 -17.18
CA GLY A 142 -14.16 -13.14 -17.55
C GLY A 142 -13.63 -11.70 -17.56
N GLY A 143 -14.39 -10.73 -17.03
CA GLY A 143 -13.91 -9.37 -16.80
C GLY A 143 -12.80 -9.34 -15.75
N VAL A 144 -11.99 -8.30 -15.78
CA VAL A 144 -10.89 -8.06 -14.83
C VAL A 144 -11.21 -6.84 -13.98
N LEU A 145 -11.11 -7.00 -12.65
CA LEU A 145 -11.23 -5.87 -11.73
C LEU A 145 -9.98 -4.98 -11.86
N ASN A 146 -10.17 -3.78 -12.37
CA ASN A 146 -9.14 -2.76 -12.45
C ASN A 146 -9.30 -1.76 -11.29
N VAL A 147 -8.44 -1.86 -10.29
CA VAL A 147 -8.47 -0.98 -9.12
C VAL A 147 -7.71 0.31 -9.47
N VAL A 148 -8.45 1.41 -9.57
CA VAL A 148 -7.89 2.75 -9.85
C VAL A 148 -7.31 3.37 -8.59
N ARG A 149 -7.95 3.11 -7.43
CA ARG A 149 -7.52 3.61 -6.13
C ARG A 149 -7.58 2.51 -5.08
N HIS A 150 -6.41 2.20 -4.51
CA HIS A 150 -6.28 1.25 -3.39
C HIS A 150 -6.53 1.92 -2.04
N VAL A 151 -6.42 3.25 -1.96
CA VAL A 151 -6.63 4.05 -0.76
C VAL A 151 -7.46 5.28 -1.09
N VAL A 152 -8.26 5.72 -0.13
CA VAL A 152 -9.07 6.95 -0.22
C VAL A 152 -8.69 7.86 0.94
N GLU A 153 -8.35 9.12 0.63
CA GLU A 153 -8.11 10.13 1.64
C GLU A 153 -9.42 10.68 2.17
N VAL A 154 -9.61 10.54 3.48
CA VAL A 154 -10.81 10.99 4.16
C VAL A 154 -10.47 11.86 5.37
N MET A 155 -11.40 12.77 5.69
CA MET A 155 -11.36 13.56 6.91
C MET A 155 -12.28 12.91 7.94
N CYS A 156 -11.73 12.52 9.09
CA CYS A 156 -12.46 11.93 10.19
C CYS A 156 -11.94 12.41 11.55
N ARG A 157 -12.59 11.98 12.64
CA ARG A 157 -12.08 12.17 14.00
C ARG A 157 -11.12 11.03 14.32
N ALA A 158 -10.03 11.32 15.06
CA ALA A 158 -9.05 10.32 15.43
C ALA A 158 -9.63 9.16 16.27
N GLY A 159 -10.68 9.41 17.05
CA GLY A 159 -11.38 8.36 17.80
C GLY A 159 -12.39 7.53 17.00
N ALA A 160 -12.58 7.84 15.70
CA ALA A 160 -13.56 7.17 14.81
C ALA A 160 -12.97 6.97 13.42
N ILE A 161 -11.73 6.51 13.36
CA ILE A 161 -11.08 6.14 12.09
C ILE A 161 -11.60 4.76 11.69
N PRO A 162 -12.23 4.57 10.51
CA PRO A 162 -12.56 3.24 10.02
C PRO A 162 -11.30 2.52 9.56
N ASN A 163 -11.30 1.20 9.69
CA ASN A 163 -10.16 0.37 9.32
C ASN A 163 -10.02 0.23 7.81
N ASP A 164 -11.17 0.16 7.13
CA ASP A 164 -11.29 -0.04 5.69
C ASP A 164 -12.55 0.64 5.15
N ILE A 165 -12.60 0.81 3.86
CA ILE A 165 -13.79 1.21 3.11
C ILE A 165 -14.21 0.01 2.28
N VAL A 166 -15.34 -0.60 2.64
CA VAL A 166 -15.89 -1.75 1.93
C VAL A 166 -16.61 -1.30 0.67
N VAL A 167 -16.27 -1.91 -0.44
CA VAL A 167 -16.87 -1.72 -1.75
C VAL A 167 -17.53 -3.02 -2.19
N ASP A 168 -18.84 -3.02 -2.29
CA ASP A 168 -19.61 -4.15 -2.76
C ASP A 168 -19.63 -4.19 -4.30
N LEU A 169 -19.21 -5.31 -4.86
CA LEU A 169 -19.15 -5.53 -6.31
C LEU A 169 -20.39 -6.30 -6.85
N THR A 170 -21.37 -6.59 -6.00
CA THR A 170 -22.56 -7.37 -6.38
C THR A 170 -23.29 -6.72 -7.55
N GLY A 171 -23.54 -7.51 -8.60
CA GLY A 171 -24.36 -7.10 -9.74
C GLY A 171 -23.68 -6.17 -10.73
N LEU A 172 -22.38 -5.94 -10.63
CA LEU A 172 -21.62 -5.14 -11.59
C LEU A 172 -21.26 -5.96 -12.83
N ASP A 173 -21.51 -5.38 -14.01
CA ASP A 173 -21.19 -5.95 -15.32
C ASP A 173 -19.86 -5.44 -15.89
N ILE A 174 -19.41 -6.06 -16.99
CA ILE A 174 -18.22 -5.60 -17.73
C ILE A 174 -18.49 -4.21 -18.29
N GLY A 175 -17.61 -3.27 -17.97
CA GLY A 175 -17.70 -1.86 -18.35
C GLY A 175 -18.22 -0.96 -17.24
N ASP A 176 -18.72 -1.54 -16.14
CA ASP A 176 -19.18 -0.76 -15.00
C ASP A 176 -18.01 -0.19 -14.17
N SER A 177 -18.28 0.92 -13.52
CA SER A 177 -17.33 1.59 -12.63
C SER A 177 -17.97 1.93 -11.29
N VAL A 178 -17.21 1.74 -10.24
CA VAL A 178 -17.59 2.13 -8.88
C VAL A 178 -16.99 3.48 -8.55
N HIS A 179 -17.84 4.40 -8.14
CA HIS A 179 -17.49 5.76 -7.76
C HIS A 179 -17.65 5.96 -6.24
N ILE A 180 -16.93 6.94 -5.69
CA ILE A 180 -17.04 7.25 -4.25
C ILE A 180 -18.47 7.61 -3.81
N ALA A 181 -19.26 8.21 -4.68
CA ALA A 181 -20.65 8.59 -4.40
C ALA A 181 -21.58 7.38 -4.23
N SER A 182 -21.24 6.22 -4.78
CA SER A 182 -22.03 4.97 -4.65
C SER A 182 -21.71 4.17 -3.40
N ILE A 183 -20.66 4.54 -2.65
CA ILE A 183 -20.19 3.79 -1.49
C ILE A 183 -20.75 4.37 -0.20
N THR A 184 -21.19 3.50 0.69
CA THR A 184 -21.66 3.90 2.02
C THR A 184 -20.44 4.13 2.93
N LEU A 185 -20.15 5.41 3.21
CA LEU A 185 -19.12 5.79 4.16
C LEU A 185 -19.67 5.74 5.60
N PRO A 186 -18.84 5.36 6.59
CA PRO A 186 -19.24 5.41 8.00
C PRO A 186 -19.58 6.81 8.48
N ASP A 187 -20.36 6.90 9.57
CA ASP A 187 -20.76 8.19 10.14
C ASP A 187 -19.56 9.04 10.58
N GLY A 188 -19.53 10.30 10.13
CA GLY A 188 -18.49 11.25 10.49
C GLY A 188 -17.23 11.21 9.61
N VAL A 189 -17.20 10.37 8.60
CA VAL A 189 -16.15 10.29 7.60
C VAL A 189 -16.57 11.06 6.35
N LYS A 190 -15.70 11.93 5.86
CA LYS A 190 -15.92 12.70 4.62
C LYS A 190 -14.72 12.56 3.71
N PRO A 191 -14.90 12.33 2.42
CA PRO A 191 -13.79 12.35 1.48
C PRO A 191 -13.18 13.75 1.43
N THR A 192 -11.86 13.85 1.34
CA THR A 192 -11.14 15.12 1.21
C THR A 192 -11.39 15.75 -0.15
N ILE A 193 -11.64 14.92 -1.16
CA ILE A 193 -11.92 15.34 -2.54
C ILE A 193 -13.43 15.47 -2.72
N ASP A 194 -13.94 16.68 -2.93
CA ASP A 194 -15.38 16.96 -3.09
C ASP A 194 -15.99 16.54 -4.44
N ARG A 195 -15.17 16.07 -5.39
CA ARG A 195 -15.65 15.56 -6.68
C ARG A 195 -15.86 14.08 -6.64
N ASP A 196 -16.79 13.58 -7.45
CA ASP A 196 -16.95 12.15 -7.68
C ASP A 196 -15.74 11.60 -8.46
N PHE A 197 -15.13 10.56 -7.94
CA PHE A 197 -13.99 9.89 -8.56
C PHE A 197 -14.19 8.39 -8.55
N THR A 198 -13.64 7.75 -9.58
CA THR A 198 -13.69 6.29 -9.72
C THR A 198 -12.72 5.61 -8.78
N ILE A 199 -13.17 4.54 -8.15
CA ILE A 199 -12.39 3.68 -7.26
C ILE A 199 -11.94 2.42 -7.98
N ALA A 200 -12.87 1.75 -8.67
CA ALA A 200 -12.59 0.56 -9.44
C ALA A 200 -13.47 0.49 -10.70
N THR A 201 -13.02 -0.27 -11.69
CA THR A 201 -13.75 -0.54 -12.92
C THR A 201 -13.63 -2.02 -13.27
N ILE A 202 -14.67 -2.61 -13.85
CA ILE A 202 -14.60 -3.96 -14.41
C ILE A 202 -14.32 -3.83 -15.92
N ALA A 203 -13.09 -4.12 -16.33
CA ALA A 203 -12.67 -4.08 -17.72
C ALA A 203 -12.94 -5.41 -18.43
N ALA A 204 -13.21 -5.35 -19.74
CA ALA A 204 -13.23 -6.56 -20.56
C ALA A 204 -11.84 -7.21 -20.58
N PRO A 205 -11.75 -8.54 -20.62
CA PRO A 205 -10.46 -9.21 -20.76
C PRO A 205 -9.82 -8.80 -22.09
N THR A 206 -8.54 -8.43 -22.05
CA THR A 206 -7.76 -8.25 -23.27
C THR A 206 -7.49 -9.64 -23.85
N VAL A 207 -8.35 -10.14 -24.71
CA VAL A 207 -8.04 -11.30 -25.54
C VAL A 207 -6.99 -10.82 -26.52
N ALA A 208 -5.75 -11.23 -26.34
CA ALA A 208 -4.78 -11.18 -27.43
C ALA A 208 -5.36 -12.12 -28.51
N VAL A 209 -5.99 -11.54 -29.52
CA VAL A 209 -6.30 -12.27 -30.74
C VAL A 209 -4.93 -12.60 -31.34
N VAL A 210 -4.45 -13.81 -31.07
CA VAL A 210 -3.42 -14.41 -31.90
C VAL A 210 -4.17 -14.67 -33.21
N GLU A 211 -4.05 -13.76 -34.17
CA GLU A 211 -4.39 -14.02 -35.54
C GLU A 211 -3.44 -15.14 -35.97
N ASP A 212 -3.95 -16.35 -35.89
CA ASP A 212 -3.36 -17.52 -36.50
C ASP A 212 -3.66 -17.35 -38.01
N ASP A 213 -2.75 -16.66 -38.69
CA ASP A 213 -2.77 -16.46 -40.14
C ASP A 213 -2.32 -17.79 -40.74
N GLU A 214 -3.23 -18.79 -40.77
CA GLU A 214 -3.11 -19.94 -41.66
C GLU A 214 -3.37 -19.44 -43.09
N ALA A 215 -2.37 -18.82 -43.67
CA ALA A 215 -2.29 -18.65 -45.12
C ALA A 215 -1.92 -20.01 -45.74
N GLU A 216 -2.92 -20.70 -46.23
CA GLU A 216 -2.73 -21.76 -47.24
C GLU A 216 -1.93 -21.20 -48.43
N GLY A 217 -0.73 -21.74 -48.59
CA GLY A 217 0.08 -21.49 -49.77
C GLY A 217 -0.44 -22.26 -50.96
N GLU A 218 -0.76 -21.58 -52.01
CA GLU A 218 -0.76 -22.16 -53.36
C GLU A 218 0.48 -21.68 -54.10
N ASP A 219 1.26 -22.67 -54.52
CA ASP A 219 2.38 -22.58 -55.43
C ASP A 219 1.99 -21.94 -56.78
N GLU A 220 2.75 -20.97 -57.27
CA GLU A 220 2.98 -20.85 -58.71
C GLU A 220 4.39 -20.28 -58.98
N ASP A 221 5.08 -21.08 -59.75
CA ASP A 221 6.36 -20.85 -60.44
C ASP A 221 6.43 -19.53 -61.21
N GLY A 222 7.60 -18.89 -61.18
CA GLY A 222 7.88 -17.76 -62.07
C GLY A 222 9.32 -17.29 -62.00
N GLU A 223 10.12 -17.89 -62.84
CA GLU A 223 11.48 -17.59 -63.26
C GLU A 223 11.79 -16.10 -63.47
N GLY A 224 13.01 -15.67 -63.09
CA GLY A 224 13.75 -14.82 -64.01
C GLY A 224 14.29 -13.49 -63.55
N ALA A 225 15.58 -13.43 -63.60
CA ALA A 225 16.43 -12.31 -64.02
C ALA A 225 17.18 -11.50 -62.96
N GLU A 226 18.44 -11.72 -63.03
CA GLU A 226 19.61 -10.94 -62.60
C GLU A 226 19.52 -9.44 -62.93
N SER A 227 20.08 -8.59 -62.04
CA SER A 227 21.04 -7.56 -62.47
C SER A 227 21.78 -6.97 -61.29
N GLU A 228 23.06 -7.00 -61.54
CA GLU A 228 24.20 -6.40 -60.79
C GLU A 228 24.11 -4.89 -60.68
N GLY A 229 25.01 -4.39 -59.81
CA GLY A 229 25.57 -3.06 -59.84
C GLY A 229 25.38 -2.34 -58.50
N GLY A 230 26.35 -2.19 -57.68
CA GLY A 230 27.59 -1.47 -57.90
C GLY A 230 27.59 -0.27 -57.00
N ASP A 231 28.51 -0.32 -56.06
CA ASP A 231 29.54 0.72 -55.88
C ASP A 231 29.21 1.94 -54.97
N ASP A 232 29.93 1.94 -53.87
CA ASP A 232 31.00 2.87 -53.49
C ASP A 232 30.66 4.22 -52.83
N SER A 233 31.55 4.48 -51.87
CA SER A 233 32.17 5.70 -51.35
C SER A 233 31.52 6.30 -50.10
N GLU A 234 32.25 6.13 -49.00
CA GLU A 234 33.34 6.96 -48.45
C GLU A 234 32.95 8.38 -48.01
N GLY A 235 33.39 8.65 -46.81
CA GLY A 235 33.94 9.93 -46.39
C GLY A 235 33.07 10.68 -45.39
N GLY A 236 33.58 10.93 -44.24
CA GLY A 236 34.54 11.88 -43.81
C GLY A 236 34.15 12.40 -42.44
N GLU A 237 35.04 12.25 -41.54
CA GLU A 237 35.54 13.15 -40.51
C GLU A 237 34.95 14.58 -40.54
N ASP A 238 34.61 15.19 -39.39
CA ASP A 238 35.55 15.91 -38.53
C ASP A 238 34.77 16.83 -37.56
N ASP A 239 35.23 16.84 -36.33
CA ASP A 239 35.57 17.96 -35.48
C ASP A 239 34.57 19.10 -35.15
N SER A 240 34.22 19.24 -33.91
CA SER A 240 34.46 20.35 -32.99
C SER A 240 33.75 20.18 -31.67
#